data_33c4fe376ab627bca75901df8ea8d942
#
_entry.id   33c4fe376ab627bca75901df8ea8d942
#
_cell.length_a   1.000
_cell.length_b   1.000
_cell.length_c   1.000
_cell.angle_alpha   90.00
_cell.angle_beta   90.00
_cell.angle_gamma   90.00
#
_symmetry.space_group_name_H-M   'P 1'
#
loop_
_entity.id
_entity.type
_entity.pdbx_description
1 polymer ?
#
loop_
_entity_poly.entity_id
_entity_poly.type
_entity_poly.pdbx_seq_one_letter_code
_entity_poly.pdbx_strand_id
1 'polypeptide(L)'
;MKTNGMPWVRAIIIVVLGFCIASCENISQPVMELEYSAKIVGEWQGTVGDLKETMFINSDSTFVCKVHRMGFIANTLSQSLTGTIRGTWKISGAILTMNITSAKNEHLGNKTASSTIMSFNEDKLVLKSDRGGTSPFQRVGAL
;
A
#
# COMPACT_ATOMS: atom_id res chain seq x y z
N MET A 1 30.87 -3.67 61.54
CA MET A 1 31.47 -3.85 60.19
C MET A 1 30.61 -3.12 59.15
N LYS A 2 31.09 -2.01 58.62
CA LYS A 2 30.42 -1.25 57.58
C LYS A 2 30.95 -1.77 56.24
N THR A 3 30.09 -2.45 55.45
CA THR A 3 30.41 -2.86 54.09
C THR A 3 30.14 -1.66 53.16
N ASN A 4 31.22 -1.01 52.75
CA ASN A 4 31.15 -0.01 51.66
C ASN A 4 30.86 -0.70 50.34
N GLY A 5 29.60 -0.72 49.95
CA GLY A 5 29.19 -1.22 48.61
C GLY A 5 29.74 -0.26 47.55
N MET A 6 30.58 -0.74 46.68
CA MET A 6 31.21 -0.02 45.56
C MET A 6 30.11 0.60 44.66
N PRO A 7 30.11 1.91 44.45
CA PRO A 7 29.11 2.57 43.59
C PRO A 7 29.25 2.23 42.09
N TRP A 8 30.36 1.63 41.72
CA TRP A 8 30.69 1.28 40.32
C TRP A 8 29.87 0.13 39.76
N VAL A 9 29.40 -0.79 40.60
CA VAL A 9 28.61 -1.97 40.11
C VAL A 9 27.22 -1.54 39.67
N ARG A 10 26.66 -0.46 40.26
CA ARG A 10 25.32 0.03 39.86
C ARG A 10 25.35 0.80 38.55
N ALA A 11 26.46 1.44 38.18
CA ALA A 11 26.58 2.17 36.92
C ALA A 11 26.70 1.24 35.71
N ILE A 12 27.35 0.06 35.86
CA ILE A 12 27.56 -0.89 34.79
C ILE A 12 26.23 -1.60 34.38
N ILE A 13 25.35 -1.88 35.36
CA ILE A 13 24.07 -2.55 35.12
C ILE A 13 23.10 -1.64 34.32
N ILE A 14 23.13 -0.32 34.57
CA ILE A 14 22.26 0.63 33.86
C ILE A 14 22.69 0.80 32.38
N VAL A 15 23.99 0.75 32.10
CA VAL A 15 24.50 0.87 30.72
C VAL A 15 24.19 -0.36 29.88
N VAL A 16 24.21 -1.56 30.46
CA VAL A 16 23.90 -2.81 29.72
C VAL A 16 22.41 -2.92 29.42
N LEU A 17 21.52 -2.44 30.31
CA LEU A 17 20.07 -2.43 30.07
C LEU A 17 19.64 -1.36 29.06
N GLY A 18 20.37 -0.27 28.90
CA GLY A 18 20.07 0.80 27.94
C GLY A 18 20.38 0.43 26.47
N PHE A 19 21.26 -0.57 26.22
CA PHE A 19 21.66 -0.93 24.87
C PHE A 19 20.76 -1.97 24.21
N CYS A 20 19.89 -2.66 24.96
CA CYS A 20 19.00 -3.68 24.42
C CYS A 20 17.69 -3.13 23.84
N ILE A 21 17.36 -1.85 24.02
CA ILE A 21 16.07 -1.29 23.55
C ILE A 21 16.20 -0.61 22.17
N ALA A 22 17.42 -0.33 21.71
CA ALA A 22 17.64 0.40 20.45
C ALA A 22 17.74 -0.52 19.20
N SER A 23 17.64 -1.85 19.34
CA SER A 23 17.88 -2.78 18.24
C SER A 23 16.61 -3.41 17.67
N CYS A 24 15.41 -3.08 18.16
CA CYS A 24 14.16 -3.72 17.69
C CYS A 24 13.34 -2.91 16.67
N GLU A 25 13.75 -1.72 16.28
CA GLU A 25 12.91 -0.89 15.38
C GLU A 25 13.20 -1.04 13.87
N ASN A 26 14.24 -1.75 13.46
CA ASN A 26 14.62 -1.78 12.04
C ASN A 26 14.40 -3.12 11.31
N ILE A 27 13.83 -4.15 11.93
CA ILE A 27 13.67 -5.47 11.29
C ILE A 27 12.31 -5.66 10.65
N SER A 28 11.29 -4.84 10.97
CA SER A 28 9.91 -5.07 10.50
C SER A 28 9.61 -4.51 9.10
N GLN A 29 10.31 -3.50 8.62
CA GLN A 29 9.99 -2.86 7.34
C GLN A 29 10.27 -3.74 6.11
N PRO A 30 11.43 -4.39 5.94
CA PRO A 30 11.67 -5.23 4.76
C PRO A 30 10.79 -6.48 4.72
N VAL A 31 10.42 -7.04 5.88
CA VAL A 31 9.54 -8.21 5.95
C VAL A 31 8.11 -7.85 5.53
N MET A 32 7.57 -6.72 5.98
CA MET A 32 6.25 -6.23 5.58
C MET A 32 6.19 -5.93 4.07
N GLU A 33 7.23 -5.31 3.51
CA GLU A 33 7.30 -4.98 2.10
C GLU A 33 7.28 -6.25 1.23
N LEU A 34 8.07 -7.26 1.59
CA LEU A 34 8.11 -8.55 0.88
C LEU A 34 6.77 -9.28 0.99
N GLU A 35 6.14 -9.28 2.16
CA GLU A 35 4.85 -9.90 2.39
C GLU A 35 3.74 -9.21 1.58
N TYR A 36 3.68 -7.88 1.57
CA TYR A 36 2.70 -7.14 0.79
C TYR A 36 2.92 -7.35 -0.71
N SER A 37 4.16 -7.34 -1.18
CA SER A 37 4.47 -7.52 -2.60
C SER A 37 4.03 -8.89 -3.12
N ALA A 38 4.20 -9.95 -2.33
CA ALA A 38 3.79 -11.29 -2.71
C ALA A 38 2.25 -11.46 -2.69
N LYS A 39 1.59 -10.91 -1.69
CA LYS A 39 0.16 -11.12 -1.45
C LYS A 39 -0.75 -10.16 -2.22
N ILE A 40 -0.25 -8.99 -2.67
CA ILE A 40 -1.06 -8.02 -3.37
C ILE A 40 -1.37 -8.43 -4.82
N VAL A 41 -0.60 -9.35 -5.38
CA VAL A 41 -0.82 -9.89 -6.73
C VAL A 41 -2.19 -10.53 -6.81
N GLY A 42 -2.96 -10.18 -7.85
CA GLY A 42 -4.31 -10.69 -8.06
C GLY A 42 -5.27 -9.68 -8.65
N GLU A 43 -6.54 -10.07 -8.70
CA GLU A 43 -7.65 -9.23 -9.15
C GLU A 43 -8.38 -8.62 -7.94
N TRP A 44 -8.54 -7.30 -7.97
CA TRP A 44 -9.16 -6.51 -6.93
C TRP A 44 -10.28 -5.66 -7.49
N GLN A 45 -11.44 -5.67 -6.84
CA GLN A 45 -12.56 -4.80 -7.20
C GLN A 45 -12.92 -3.85 -6.08
N GLY A 46 -13.12 -2.59 -6.42
CA GLY A 46 -13.51 -1.53 -5.49
C GLY A 46 -14.49 -0.57 -6.10
N THR A 47 -15.07 0.28 -5.25
CA THR A 47 -15.94 1.36 -5.65
C THR A 47 -15.47 2.65 -4.98
N VAL A 48 -15.24 3.69 -5.78
CA VAL A 48 -14.83 5.02 -5.33
C VAL A 48 -15.85 6.02 -5.84
N GLY A 49 -16.74 6.47 -4.96
CA GLY A 49 -17.87 7.27 -5.36
C GLY A 49 -18.81 6.49 -6.30
N ASP A 50 -19.00 6.99 -7.51
CA ASP A 50 -19.78 6.36 -8.58
C ASP A 50 -18.92 5.54 -9.58
N LEU A 51 -17.63 5.35 -9.29
CA LEU A 51 -16.71 4.60 -10.12
C LEU A 51 -16.53 3.18 -9.56
N LYS A 52 -16.72 2.18 -10.44
CA LYS A 52 -16.30 0.80 -10.18
C LYS A 52 -14.92 0.59 -10.80
N GLU A 53 -13.98 0.14 -9.98
CA GLU A 53 -12.62 -0.15 -10.41
C GLU A 53 -12.36 -1.65 -10.32
N THR A 54 -11.75 -2.21 -11.36
CA THR A 54 -11.19 -3.56 -11.34
C THR A 54 -9.69 -3.44 -11.64
N MET A 55 -8.89 -3.79 -10.67
CA MET A 55 -7.44 -3.66 -10.72
C MET A 55 -6.80 -5.05 -10.75
N PHE A 56 -6.01 -5.32 -11.78
CA PHE A 56 -5.20 -6.52 -11.93
C PHE A 56 -3.76 -6.15 -11.59
N ILE A 57 -3.23 -6.70 -10.52
CA ILE A 57 -1.84 -6.52 -10.08
C ILE A 57 -1.10 -7.80 -10.44
N ASN A 58 -0.11 -7.70 -11.31
CA ASN A 58 0.63 -8.84 -11.84
C ASN A 58 1.96 -9.02 -11.09
N SER A 59 2.45 -10.26 -11.04
CA SER A 59 3.72 -10.62 -10.39
C SER A 59 4.96 -10.06 -11.09
N ASP A 60 4.83 -9.65 -12.36
CA ASP A 60 5.89 -9.00 -13.14
C ASP A 60 6.01 -7.48 -12.88
N SER A 61 5.40 -6.99 -11.80
CA SER A 61 5.35 -5.56 -11.43
C SER A 61 4.56 -4.70 -12.40
N THR A 62 3.71 -5.27 -13.26
CA THR A 62 2.76 -4.52 -14.08
C THR A 62 1.37 -4.50 -13.45
N PHE A 63 0.55 -3.52 -13.83
CA PHE A 63 -0.86 -3.49 -13.45
C PHE A 63 -1.74 -3.06 -14.62
N VAL A 64 -3.01 -3.48 -14.55
CA VAL A 64 -4.09 -3.01 -15.41
C VAL A 64 -5.26 -2.62 -14.53
N CYS A 65 -5.73 -1.40 -14.63
CA CYS A 65 -6.93 -0.93 -13.93
C CYS A 65 -8.01 -0.59 -14.96
N LYS A 66 -9.18 -1.24 -14.82
CA LYS A 66 -10.37 -0.94 -15.61
C LYS A 66 -11.32 -0.12 -14.76
N VAL A 67 -11.67 1.07 -15.23
CA VAL A 67 -12.55 2.00 -14.54
C VAL A 67 -13.87 2.10 -15.31
N HIS A 68 -14.97 1.85 -14.61
CA HIS A 68 -16.32 1.98 -15.15
C HIS A 68 -17.13 2.90 -14.24
N ARG A 69 -17.89 3.80 -14.84
CA ARG A 69 -18.82 4.63 -14.09
C ARG A 69 -20.14 3.89 -13.90
N MET A 70 -20.66 3.87 -12.68
CA MET A 70 -21.94 3.28 -12.35
C MET A 70 -23.03 4.36 -12.32
N GLY A 71 -24.22 4.03 -12.88
CA GLY A 71 -25.41 4.89 -12.79
C GLY A 71 -25.86 5.51 -14.10
N PHE A 72 -27.18 5.74 -14.22
CA PHE A 72 -27.84 6.21 -15.44
C PHE A 72 -27.40 7.64 -15.83
N ILE A 73 -27.22 8.53 -14.87
CA ILE A 73 -26.80 9.92 -15.09
C ILE A 73 -25.35 9.99 -15.57
N ALA A 74 -24.52 9.09 -15.13
CA ALA A 74 -23.10 9.03 -15.45
C ALA A 74 -22.82 8.70 -16.93
N ASN A 75 -23.64 7.84 -17.53
CA ASN A 75 -23.51 7.48 -18.94
C ASN A 75 -23.80 8.65 -19.89
N THR A 76 -24.57 9.65 -19.42
CA THR A 76 -25.00 10.78 -20.24
C THR A 76 -24.01 11.94 -20.23
N LEU A 77 -23.22 12.13 -19.16
CA LEU A 77 -22.44 13.36 -18.95
C LEU A 77 -20.91 13.20 -19.01
N SER A 78 -20.33 12.00 -18.99
CA SER A 78 -18.87 11.91 -19.06
C SER A 78 -18.31 10.57 -19.52
N GLN A 79 -18.12 10.45 -20.82
CA GLN A 79 -17.30 9.39 -21.42
C GLN A 79 -15.81 9.46 -21.02
N SER A 80 -15.39 10.49 -20.32
CA SER A 80 -13.97 10.78 -20.03
C SER A 80 -13.36 9.99 -18.86
N LEU A 81 -14.18 9.38 -18.00
CA LEU A 81 -13.71 8.66 -16.80
C LEU A 81 -13.76 7.12 -16.93
N THR A 82 -14.24 6.60 -18.06
CA THR A 82 -14.24 5.17 -18.31
C THR A 82 -13.04 4.78 -19.18
N GLY A 83 -12.35 3.72 -18.81
CA GLY A 83 -11.23 3.26 -19.63
C GLY A 83 -10.30 2.31 -18.91
N THR A 84 -9.24 1.97 -19.62
CA THR A 84 -8.17 1.11 -19.11
C THR A 84 -6.93 1.94 -18.85
N ILE A 85 -6.38 1.80 -17.66
CA ILE A 85 -5.12 2.39 -17.22
C ILE A 85 -4.12 1.26 -17.07
N ARG A 86 -2.90 1.44 -17.55
CA ARG A 86 -1.81 0.45 -17.47
C ARG A 86 -0.55 1.10 -16.96
N GLY A 87 0.31 0.31 -16.32
CA GLY A 87 1.58 0.78 -15.84
C GLY A 87 2.34 -0.25 -15.04
N THR A 88 3.25 0.25 -14.22
CA THR A 88 4.05 -0.56 -13.30
C THR A 88 3.74 -0.18 -11.85
N TRP A 89 3.95 -1.10 -10.94
CA TRP A 89 3.73 -0.88 -9.53
C TRP A 89 4.95 -1.29 -8.71
N LYS A 90 5.07 -0.70 -7.53
CA LYS A 90 6.02 -1.10 -6.50
C LYS A 90 5.44 -0.82 -5.12
N ILE A 91 5.91 -1.55 -4.13
CA ILE A 91 5.65 -1.29 -2.72
C ILE A 91 6.95 -0.88 -2.05
N SER A 92 6.88 0.10 -1.17
CA SER A 92 7.97 0.48 -0.27
C SER A 92 7.37 0.75 1.11
N GLY A 93 7.66 -0.11 2.08
CA GLY A 93 6.97 -0.13 3.36
C GLY A 93 5.47 -0.36 3.17
N ALA A 94 4.65 0.55 3.66
CA ALA A 94 3.19 0.53 3.48
C ALA A 94 2.70 1.37 2.29
N ILE A 95 3.58 1.82 1.39
CA ILE A 95 3.21 2.69 0.27
C ILE A 95 3.21 1.89 -1.02
N LEU A 96 2.04 1.79 -1.65
CA LEU A 96 1.86 1.32 -3.02
C LEU A 96 2.02 2.50 -3.98
N THR A 97 3.00 2.43 -4.86
CA THR A 97 3.25 3.41 -5.93
C THR A 97 2.92 2.79 -7.28
N MET A 98 2.10 3.46 -8.07
CA MET A 98 1.68 3.06 -9.41
C MET A 98 2.14 4.10 -10.42
N ASN A 99 3.00 3.71 -11.36
CA ASN A 99 3.47 4.57 -12.45
C ASN A 99 2.63 4.27 -13.69
N ILE A 100 1.81 5.22 -14.10
CA ILE A 100 0.90 5.09 -15.24
C ILE A 100 1.69 5.34 -16.52
N THR A 101 1.76 4.32 -17.38
CA THR A 101 2.45 4.40 -18.68
C THR A 101 1.50 4.56 -19.84
N SER A 102 0.23 4.16 -19.67
CA SER A 102 -0.81 4.27 -20.69
C SER A 102 -2.18 4.45 -20.05
N ALA A 103 -2.94 5.40 -20.56
CA ALA A 103 -4.33 5.63 -20.18
C ALA A 103 -5.10 6.15 -21.40
N LYS A 104 -6.41 5.85 -21.49
CA LYS A 104 -7.28 6.38 -22.56
C LYS A 104 -7.35 7.92 -22.51
N ASN A 105 -7.23 8.48 -21.32
CA ASN A 105 -7.14 9.92 -21.12
C ASN A 105 -5.65 10.30 -21.08
N GLU A 106 -5.18 11.05 -22.08
CA GLU A 106 -3.78 11.49 -22.19
C GLU A 106 -3.28 12.29 -21.00
N HIS A 107 -4.21 12.98 -20.27
CA HIS A 107 -3.86 13.70 -19.05
C HIS A 107 -3.45 12.80 -17.88
N LEU A 108 -3.74 11.50 -17.93
CA LEU A 108 -3.35 10.51 -16.93
C LEU A 108 -2.05 9.76 -17.30
N GLY A 109 -1.63 9.81 -18.56
CA GLY A 109 -0.38 9.19 -18.99
C GLY A 109 0.84 9.82 -18.32
N ASN A 110 1.87 9.00 -18.03
CA ASN A 110 3.12 9.39 -17.38
C ASN A 110 2.97 10.05 -16.00
N LYS A 111 1.91 9.67 -15.25
CA LYS A 111 1.69 10.11 -13.87
C LYS A 111 1.99 9.00 -12.89
N THR A 112 2.41 9.42 -11.71
CA THR A 112 2.59 8.52 -10.56
C THR A 112 1.45 8.76 -9.57
N ALA A 113 0.83 7.69 -9.13
CA ALA A 113 -0.14 7.68 -8.03
C ALA A 113 0.46 6.91 -6.85
N SER A 114 0.37 7.48 -5.66
CA SER A 114 0.81 6.84 -4.42
C SER A 114 -0.36 6.69 -3.47
N SER A 115 -0.42 5.55 -2.79
CA SER A 115 -1.45 5.25 -1.80
C SER A 115 -0.84 4.51 -0.63
N THR A 116 -1.27 4.84 0.58
CA THR A 116 -0.90 4.10 1.79
C THR A 116 -1.81 2.88 1.95
N ILE A 117 -1.23 1.72 2.16
CA ILE A 117 -1.96 0.49 2.52
C ILE A 117 -2.37 0.62 3.98
N MET A 118 -3.65 0.88 4.22
CA MET A 118 -4.22 1.06 5.56
C MET A 118 -4.54 -0.25 6.24
N SER A 119 -5.00 -1.22 5.46
CA SER A 119 -5.24 -2.58 5.92
C SER A 119 -5.18 -3.53 4.73
N PHE A 120 -4.70 -4.74 4.99
CA PHE A 120 -4.51 -5.76 3.98
C PHE A 120 -4.69 -7.15 4.59
N ASN A 121 -5.52 -7.97 3.96
CA ASN A 121 -5.63 -9.41 4.24
C ASN A 121 -5.89 -10.14 2.91
N GLU A 122 -6.14 -11.45 2.96
CA GLU A 122 -6.29 -12.29 1.77
C GLU A 122 -7.40 -11.80 0.83
N ASP A 123 -8.49 -11.24 1.38
CA ASP A 123 -9.68 -10.87 0.62
C ASP A 123 -9.91 -9.36 0.52
N LYS A 124 -9.23 -8.56 1.33
CA LYS A 124 -9.49 -7.13 1.44
C LYS A 124 -8.21 -6.30 1.42
N LEU A 125 -8.22 -5.26 0.60
CA LEU A 125 -7.18 -4.24 0.51
C LEU A 125 -7.83 -2.86 0.70
N VAL A 126 -7.33 -2.07 1.64
CA VAL A 126 -7.80 -0.69 1.85
C VAL A 126 -6.65 0.26 1.57
N LEU A 127 -6.84 1.10 0.57
CA LEU A 127 -5.88 2.11 0.14
C LEU A 127 -6.35 3.51 0.55
N LYS A 128 -5.45 4.32 1.05
CA LYS A 128 -5.65 5.76 1.28
C LYS A 128 -4.79 6.54 0.30
N SER A 129 -5.43 7.33 -0.56
CA SER A 129 -4.71 8.17 -1.51
C SER A 129 -3.98 9.32 -0.80
N ASP A 130 -2.98 9.89 -1.45
CA ASP A 130 -2.26 11.09 -1.02
C ASP A 130 -3.19 12.31 -0.85
N ARG A 131 -4.33 12.32 -1.55
CA ARG A 131 -5.39 13.35 -1.43
C ARG A 131 -6.40 13.10 -0.32
N GLY A 132 -6.20 12.04 0.49
CA GLY A 132 -7.00 11.73 1.68
C GLY A 132 -8.21 10.83 1.47
N GLY A 133 -8.55 10.46 0.24
CA GLY A 133 -9.63 9.50 -0.05
C GLY A 133 -9.24 8.07 0.34
N THR A 134 -10.18 7.31 0.91
CA THR A 134 -10.00 5.90 1.25
C THR A 134 -10.83 5.03 0.32
N SER A 135 -10.21 4.01 -0.27
CA SER A 135 -10.81 3.10 -1.23
C SER A 135 -10.67 1.66 -0.75
N PRO A 136 -11.78 0.99 -0.39
CA PRO A 136 -11.78 -0.43 -0.10
C PRO A 136 -11.88 -1.25 -1.39
N PHE A 137 -11.06 -2.30 -1.48
CA PHE A 137 -11.08 -3.28 -2.55
C PHE A 137 -11.31 -4.68 -1.98
N GLN A 138 -12.02 -5.52 -2.71
CA GLN A 138 -12.23 -6.93 -2.44
C GLN A 138 -11.50 -7.75 -3.50
N ARG A 139 -10.91 -8.87 -3.10
CA ARG A 139 -10.30 -9.82 -4.02
C ARG A 139 -11.40 -10.59 -4.77
N VAL A 140 -11.26 -10.73 -6.08
CA VAL A 140 -12.26 -11.39 -6.94
C VAL A 140 -11.85 -12.79 -7.35
N GLY A 141 -10.62 -13.15 -7.23
CA GLY A 141 -10.11 -14.49 -7.55
C GLY A 141 -8.68 -14.64 -7.09
N ALA A 142 -8.31 -15.83 -6.64
CA ALA A 142 -6.91 -16.22 -6.59
C ALA A 142 -6.51 -16.62 -8.01
N LEU A 143 -5.51 -15.96 -8.57
CA LEU A 143 -4.86 -16.40 -9.79
C LEU A 143 -4.08 -17.66 -9.54
#